data_f3bcc4aa90f4502f94ddd8c11ffd506e
#
_entry.id   f3bcc4aa90f4502f94ddd8c11ffd506e
#
_cell.length_a   1.000
_cell.length_b   1.000
_cell.length_c   1.000
_cell.angle_alpha   90.00
_cell.angle_beta   90.00
_cell.angle_gamma   90.00
#
_symmetry.space_group_name_H-M   'P 1'
#
loop_
_entity.id
_entity.type
_entity.pdbx_description
1 polymer ?
#
loop_
_entity_poly.entity_id
_entity_poly.type
_entity_poly.pdbx_seq_one_letter_code
_entity_poly.pdbx_strand_id
1 'polypeptide(L)'
;MMSPPPPPPPPQQQRIGFPWPELNDGLVYKDVVSSSDSELTTVSDFYYTKYKSSAPLLGWIQRIQNGQIQIDGEVVEDPNTLLRSGSKLVYHRLPWKEPDTPYSLDILYEDDHMIALNKPSGLQVLPGGLFQQRTLLQQLQWWFGKKDSSTGSHPVPVHRLGRGTSGILLCAKTKLAKSKLASYFAEGTSLVGSGNLDQECGTGRKISKIYRALADGIVEEDEVVITQPIGVVRYPGVAKGLYVASPEGKPALSKVAVLERDMQRNCTLVKVEIQSGRPHQIRIHLAYNGHPLVGDPLYAAGGQPKCFDPDVVEATTFAEDGGYRRPNQAVPGDCGYHLHAHQVELPNLVNTLKVVKIVAPLPPILQTSSEAEEKVFPPASEVELVFSLDKM
;
A
#
# COMPACT_ATOMS: atom_id res chain seq x y z
N MET A 1 2.35 0.62 -57.36
CA MET A 1 2.47 1.28 -56.04
C MET A 1 2.55 0.18 -55.00
N MET A 2 3.68 0.01 -54.35
CA MET A 2 3.82 -0.97 -53.26
C MET A 2 3.12 -0.42 -52.00
N SER A 3 2.27 -1.22 -51.38
CA SER A 3 1.64 -0.87 -50.10
C SER A 3 2.74 -0.59 -49.04
N PRO A 4 2.56 0.43 -48.19
CA PRO A 4 3.53 0.68 -47.13
C PRO A 4 3.66 -0.56 -46.25
N PRO A 5 4.86 -0.83 -45.69
CA PRO A 5 5.05 -1.95 -44.78
C PRO A 5 4.16 -1.81 -43.53
N PRO A 6 3.64 -2.89 -42.98
CA PRO A 6 2.83 -2.84 -41.77
C PRO A 6 3.62 -2.17 -40.66
N PRO A 7 2.95 -1.40 -39.77
CA PRO A 7 3.62 -0.79 -38.62
C PRO A 7 4.29 -1.87 -37.75
N PRO A 8 5.44 -1.58 -37.14
CA PRO A 8 6.11 -2.52 -36.25
C PRO A 8 5.15 -2.92 -35.10
N PRO A 9 5.21 -4.19 -34.67
CA PRO A 9 4.38 -4.63 -33.55
C PRO A 9 4.67 -3.76 -32.31
N PRO A 10 3.67 -3.45 -31.49
CA PRO A 10 3.87 -2.66 -30.26
C PRO A 10 4.92 -3.34 -29.38
N PRO A 11 5.77 -2.56 -28.69
CA PRO A 11 6.77 -3.12 -27.80
C PRO A 11 6.09 -4.05 -26.78
N GLN A 12 6.56 -5.30 -26.72
CA GLN A 12 6.03 -6.26 -25.74
C GLN A 12 6.25 -5.67 -24.34
N GLN A 13 5.17 -5.40 -23.62
CA GLN A 13 5.26 -4.99 -22.22
C GLN A 13 6.04 -6.03 -21.45
N GLN A 14 7.17 -5.64 -20.89
CA GLN A 14 7.99 -6.54 -20.11
C GLN A 14 7.24 -6.83 -18.80
N ARG A 15 6.97 -8.11 -18.58
CA ARG A 15 6.25 -8.61 -17.40
C ARG A 15 7.22 -9.35 -16.50
N ILE A 16 7.13 -9.10 -15.21
CA ILE A 16 7.90 -9.78 -14.17
C ILE A 16 6.98 -10.48 -13.19
N GLY A 17 7.47 -11.51 -12.52
CA GLY A 17 6.74 -12.19 -11.45
C GLY A 17 6.99 -13.70 -11.45
N PHE A 18 7.01 -14.26 -10.25
CA PHE A 18 7.12 -15.69 -10.00
C PHE A 18 5.88 -16.17 -9.23
N PRO A 19 5.37 -17.36 -9.54
CA PRO A 19 4.33 -17.98 -8.74
C PRO A 19 4.72 -18.04 -7.26
N TRP A 20 3.76 -17.82 -6.39
CA TRP A 20 3.98 -17.87 -4.95
C TRP A 20 4.20 -19.30 -4.46
N PRO A 21 5.08 -19.52 -3.48
CA PRO A 21 5.14 -20.77 -2.77
C PRO A 21 3.83 -21.05 -2.02
N GLU A 22 3.55 -22.30 -1.74
CA GLU A 22 2.35 -22.69 -0.99
C GLU A 22 2.40 -22.14 0.44
N LEU A 23 3.52 -22.36 1.12
CA LEU A 23 3.83 -21.83 2.45
C LEU A 23 4.97 -20.81 2.35
N ASN A 24 4.97 -19.83 3.22
CA ASN A 24 6.13 -18.95 3.42
C ASN A 24 7.19 -19.64 4.30
N ASP A 25 8.34 -18.99 4.50
CA ASP A 25 9.47 -19.55 5.26
C ASP A 25 9.31 -19.42 6.78
N GLY A 26 8.15 -18.91 7.25
CA GLY A 26 7.99 -18.53 8.66
C GLY A 26 8.80 -17.28 9.00
N LEU A 27 8.91 -16.99 10.29
CA LEU A 27 9.67 -15.83 10.78
C LEU A 27 10.43 -16.18 12.06
N VAL A 28 11.60 -15.58 12.23
CA VAL A 28 12.41 -15.72 13.43
C VAL A 28 12.55 -14.37 14.12
N TYR A 29 12.15 -14.32 15.38
CA TYR A 29 12.27 -13.14 16.23
C TYR A 29 13.28 -13.42 17.33
N LYS A 30 14.17 -12.46 17.57
CA LYS A 30 15.19 -12.56 18.63
C LYS A 30 14.98 -11.45 19.65
N ASP A 31 15.12 -11.79 20.90
CA ASP A 31 14.99 -10.87 22.02
C ASP A 31 16.02 -11.16 23.12
N VAL A 32 16.20 -10.22 24.03
CA VAL A 32 17.03 -10.40 25.22
C VAL A 32 16.22 -9.90 26.40
N VAL A 33 16.15 -10.71 27.46
CA VAL A 33 15.46 -10.35 28.68
C VAL A 33 16.24 -9.24 29.39
N SER A 34 15.61 -8.08 29.59
CA SER A 34 16.20 -6.97 30.32
C SER A 34 16.09 -7.21 31.85
N SER A 35 16.86 -6.47 32.65
CA SER A 35 16.76 -6.54 34.10
C SER A 35 15.39 -6.12 34.64
N SER A 36 14.67 -5.23 33.93
CA SER A 36 13.30 -4.86 34.25
C SER A 36 12.26 -5.92 33.90
N ASP A 37 12.58 -6.85 32.99
CA ASP A 37 11.70 -7.93 32.56
C ASP A 37 11.88 -9.20 33.42
N SER A 38 12.94 -9.28 34.23
CA SER A 38 13.39 -10.52 34.87
C SER A 38 12.90 -10.75 36.31
N GLU A 39 12.25 -9.79 36.93
CA GLU A 39 11.71 -9.97 38.29
C GLU A 39 10.45 -10.85 38.23
N LEU A 40 10.64 -12.15 38.44
CA LEU A 40 9.58 -13.16 38.56
C LEU A 40 8.69 -13.38 37.32
N THR A 41 9.21 -13.12 36.11
CA THR A 41 8.44 -13.27 34.89
C THR A 41 8.66 -14.66 34.25
N THR A 42 7.57 -15.36 33.97
CA THR A 42 7.62 -16.59 33.18
C THR A 42 7.77 -16.26 31.68
N VAL A 43 8.13 -17.27 30.87
CA VAL A 43 8.21 -17.10 29.44
C VAL A 43 6.85 -16.70 28.83
N SER A 44 5.74 -17.23 29.36
CA SER A 44 4.40 -16.87 28.91
C SER A 44 4.03 -15.43 29.27
N ASP A 45 4.35 -14.96 30.49
CA ASP A 45 4.08 -13.59 30.90
C ASP A 45 4.90 -12.57 30.11
N PHE A 46 6.18 -12.89 29.84
CA PHE A 46 7.04 -12.05 29.01
C PHE A 46 6.44 -11.81 27.62
N TYR A 47 6.08 -12.88 26.91
CA TYR A 47 5.54 -12.74 25.58
C TYR A 47 4.15 -12.09 25.56
N TYR A 48 3.29 -12.42 26.52
CA TYR A 48 1.98 -11.80 26.63
C TYR A 48 2.08 -10.31 26.95
N THR A 49 2.96 -9.90 27.85
CA THR A 49 3.12 -8.48 28.21
C THR A 49 3.74 -7.67 27.09
N LYS A 50 4.86 -8.15 26.54
CA LYS A 50 5.65 -7.42 25.55
C LYS A 50 5.04 -7.48 24.15
N TYR A 51 4.39 -8.58 23.81
CA TYR A 51 3.83 -8.85 22.47
C TYR A 51 2.34 -9.15 22.49
N LYS A 52 1.61 -8.49 23.39
CA LYS A 52 0.14 -8.64 23.52
C LYS A 52 -0.64 -8.33 22.22
N SER A 53 -0.08 -7.54 21.30
CA SER A 53 -0.69 -7.27 20.00
C SER A 53 -0.49 -8.40 18.96
N SER A 54 0.35 -9.39 19.27
CA SER A 54 0.65 -10.52 18.37
C SER A 54 -0.22 -11.73 18.62
N ALA A 55 -0.50 -12.02 19.91
CA ALA A 55 -1.33 -13.16 20.32
C ALA A 55 -1.93 -12.94 21.71
N PRO A 56 -3.09 -13.56 22.02
CA PRO A 56 -3.59 -13.65 23.41
C PRO A 56 -2.73 -14.59 24.23
N LEU A 57 -2.87 -14.56 25.58
CA LEU A 57 -2.11 -15.42 26.47
C LEU A 57 -2.18 -16.90 26.10
N LEU A 58 -3.37 -17.42 25.84
CA LEU A 58 -3.56 -18.82 25.45
C LEU A 58 -2.85 -19.17 24.13
N GLY A 59 -2.79 -18.21 23.19
CA GLY A 59 -2.05 -18.38 21.95
C GLY A 59 -0.54 -18.42 22.17
N TRP A 60 0.00 -17.63 23.12
CA TRP A 60 1.40 -17.73 23.52
C TRP A 60 1.72 -19.03 24.22
N ILE A 61 0.83 -19.49 25.12
CA ILE A 61 0.97 -20.81 25.80
C ILE A 61 1.04 -21.92 24.74
N GLN A 62 0.15 -21.93 23.76
CA GLN A 62 0.18 -22.92 22.68
C GLN A 62 1.50 -22.88 21.89
N ARG A 63 2.01 -21.69 21.55
CA ARG A 63 3.29 -21.53 20.82
C ARG A 63 4.48 -22.07 21.60
N ILE A 64 4.49 -21.87 22.93
CA ILE A 64 5.50 -22.41 23.83
C ILE A 64 5.42 -23.94 23.85
N GLN A 65 4.24 -24.49 24.11
CA GLN A 65 4.00 -25.94 24.14
C GLN A 65 4.32 -26.64 22.81
N ASN A 66 4.19 -25.93 21.69
CA ASN A 66 4.60 -26.41 20.39
C ASN A 66 6.10 -26.31 20.11
N GLY A 67 6.93 -25.96 21.12
CA GLY A 67 8.38 -25.87 20.97
C GLY A 67 8.87 -24.75 20.06
N GLN A 68 8.05 -23.69 19.86
CA GLN A 68 8.40 -22.58 18.98
C GLN A 68 9.34 -21.55 19.64
N ILE A 69 9.63 -21.72 20.94
CA ILE A 69 10.46 -20.79 21.70
C ILE A 69 11.70 -21.48 22.22
N GLN A 70 12.84 -20.78 22.08
CA GLN A 70 14.12 -21.19 22.66
C GLN A 70 14.60 -20.14 23.66
N ILE A 71 15.20 -20.62 24.74
CA ILE A 71 15.89 -19.80 25.75
C ILE A 71 17.35 -20.25 25.75
N ASP A 72 18.28 -19.34 25.45
CA ASP A 72 19.74 -19.58 25.40
C ASP A 72 20.13 -20.77 24.49
N GLY A 73 19.31 -21.04 23.45
CA GLY A 73 19.50 -22.09 22.45
C GLY A 73 18.71 -23.38 22.74
N GLU A 74 18.15 -23.57 23.92
CA GLU A 74 17.37 -24.74 24.29
C GLU A 74 15.87 -24.52 24.08
N VAL A 75 15.18 -25.50 23.47
CA VAL A 75 13.72 -25.46 23.24
C VAL A 75 13.00 -25.54 24.59
N VAL A 76 12.00 -24.69 24.78
CA VAL A 76 11.18 -24.63 26.00
C VAL A 76 9.72 -24.92 25.65
N GLU A 77 9.12 -25.88 26.36
CA GLU A 77 7.72 -26.28 26.20
C GLU A 77 6.84 -25.96 27.43
N ASP A 78 7.47 -25.65 28.58
CA ASP A 78 6.73 -25.25 29.80
C ASP A 78 6.52 -23.71 29.80
N PRO A 79 5.25 -23.24 29.73
CA PRO A 79 4.92 -21.81 29.81
C PRO A 79 5.36 -21.12 31.11
N ASN A 80 5.56 -21.90 32.18
CA ASN A 80 5.95 -21.38 33.50
C ASN A 80 7.47 -21.31 33.69
N THR A 81 8.27 -21.62 32.67
CA THR A 81 9.73 -21.49 32.76
C THR A 81 10.13 -20.07 33.14
N LEU A 82 10.89 -19.92 34.20
CA LEU A 82 11.36 -18.63 34.70
C LEU A 82 12.47 -18.07 33.79
N LEU A 83 12.37 -16.79 33.50
CA LEU A 83 13.37 -16.07 32.73
C LEU A 83 14.42 -15.43 33.65
N ARG A 84 15.66 -15.35 33.14
CA ARG A 84 16.77 -14.66 33.80
C ARG A 84 17.18 -13.43 33.01
N SER A 85 17.60 -12.38 33.67
CA SER A 85 18.17 -11.22 33.01
C SER A 85 19.35 -11.62 32.11
N GLY A 86 19.37 -11.14 30.87
CA GLY A 86 20.38 -11.48 29.89
C GLY A 86 20.08 -12.73 29.06
N SER A 87 19.07 -13.55 29.40
CA SER A 87 18.68 -14.71 28.60
C SER A 87 18.28 -14.29 27.20
N LYS A 88 18.76 -15.05 26.20
CA LYS A 88 18.47 -14.83 24.77
C LYS A 88 17.27 -15.67 24.37
N LEU A 89 16.23 -15.00 23.92
CA LEU A 89 14.99 -15.62 23.45
C LEU A 89 14.96 -15.67 21.94
N VAL A 90 14.54 -16.80 21.38
CA VAL A 90 14.27 -16.95 19.95
C VAL A 90 12.87 -17.53 19.80
N TYR A 91 12.00 -16.79 19.10
CA TYR A 91 10.67 -17.25 18.74
C TYR A 91 10.63 -17.58 17.24
N HIS A 92 10.27 -18.82 16.91
CA HIS A 92 10.08 -19.33 15.57
C HIS A 92 8.59 -19.34 15.25
N ARG A 93 8.12 -18.36 14.48
CA ARG A 93 6.79 -18.46 13.89
C ARG A 93 6.83 -19.44 12.73
N LEU A 94 6.00 -20.49 12.82
CA LEU A 94 5.95 -21.53 11.81
C LEU A 94 5.53 -20.99 10.44
N PRO A 95 5.93 -21.63 9.33
CA PRO A 95 5.42 -21.32 8.00
C PRO A 95 3.89 -21.39 7.94
N TRP A 96 3.28 -20.48 7.20
CA TRP A 96 1.84 -20.49 6.99
C TRP A 96 1.49 -20.18 5.53
N LYS A 97 0.31 -20.61 5.10
CA LYS A 97 -0.24 -20.25 3.80
C LYS A 97 -0.73 -18.80 3.86
N GLU A 98 -0.04 -17.91 3.15
CA GLU A 98 -0.48 -16.53 3.02
C GLU A 98 -1.72 -16.46 2.11
N PRO A 99 -2.63 -15.49 2.31
CA PRO A 99 -3.80 -15.34 1.44
C PRO A 99 -3.42 -15.18 -0.03
N ASP A 100 -4.26 -15.67 -0.93
CA ASP A 100 -4.00 -15.60 -2.36
C ASP A 100 -3.92 -14.15 -2.85
N THR A 101 -2.96 -13.90 -3.73
CA THR A 101 -2.67 -12.58 -4.28
C THR A 101 -2.02 -12.69 -5.66
N PRO A 102 -2.25 -11.71 -6.54
CA PRO A 102 -1.56 -11.66 -7.83
C PRO A 102 -0.04 -11.58 -7.66
N TYR A 103 0.70 -12.15 -8.60
CA TYR A 103 2.16 -12.12 -8.60
C TYR A 103 2.78 -11.48 -9.84
N SER A 104 1.99 -11.30 -10.90
CA SER A 104 2.48 -10.74 -12.17
C SER A 104 2.44 -9.21 -12.12
N LEU A 105 3.53 -8.58 -12.57
CA LEU A 105 3.73 -7.13 -12.58
C LEU A 105 4.19 -6.70 -13.96
N ASP A 106 3.51 -5.72 -14.55
CA ASP A 106 3.94 -5.08 -15.80
C ASP A 106 4.89 -3.93 -15.49
N ILE A 107 5.99 -3.81 -16.25
CA ILE A 107 6.89 -2.67 -16.19
C ILE A 107 6.34 -1.58 -17.10
N LEU A 108 6.05 -0.41 -16.50
CA LEU A 108 5.55 0.76 -17.23
C LEU A 108 6.67 1.67 -17.70
N TYR A 109 7.74 1.76 -16.92
CA TYR A 109 8.91 2.59 -17.21
C TYR A 109 10.13 2.02 -16.47
N GLU A 110 11.29 2.05 -17.11
CA GLU A 110 12.57 1.69 -16.49
C GLU A 110 13.71 2.52 -17.07
N ASP A 111 14.54 3.06 -16.18
CA ASP A 111 15.83 3.66 -16.52
C ASP A 111 16.92 3.17 -15.56
N ASP A 112 18.12 3.78 -15.57
CA ASP A 112 19.23 3.40 -14.71
C ASP A 112 18.97 3.68 -13.22
N HIS A 113 17.99 4.52 -12.90
CA HIS A 113 17.76 5.06 -11.56
C HIS A 113 16.47 4.55 -10.91
N MET A 114 15.42 4.34 -11.70
CA MET A 114 14.13 3.93 -11.18
C MET A 114 13.41 2.95 -12.10
N ILE A 115 12.43 2.24 -11.54
CA ILE A 115 11.47 1.42 -12.26
C ILE A 115 10.06 1.77 -11.77
N ALA A 116 9.12 1.91 -12.69
CA ALA A 116 7.71 2.06 -12.40
C ALA A 116 6.96 0.79 -12.79
N LEU A 117 6.17 0.28 -11.87
CA LEU A 117 5.41 -0.97 -12.03
C LEU A 117 3.92 -0.67 -12.02
N ASN A 118 3.16 -1.42 -12.80
CA ASN A 118 1.72 -1.50 -12.68
C ASN A 118 1.36 -2.54 -11.60
N LYS A 119 1.13 -2.08 -10.39
CA LYS A 119 0.75 -2.95 -9.28
C LYS A 119 -0.71 -3.41 -9.45
N PRO A 120 -1.01 -4.70 -9.47
CA PRO A 120 -2.40 -5.17 -9.48
C PRO A 120 -3.08 -4.89 -8.13
N SER A 121 -4.42 -4.78 -8.15
CA SER A 121 -5.22 -4.82 -6.92
C SER A 121 -5.04 -6.17 -6.22
N GLY A 122 -5.06 -6.19 -4.90
CA GLY A 122 -4.86 -7.40 -4.09
C GLY A 122 -3.43 -7.66 -3.66
N LEU A 123 -2.41 -7.11 -4.34
CA LEU A 123 -1.01 -7.29 -3.99
C LEU A 123 -0.54 -6.25 -2.96
N GLN A 124 0.03 -6.72 -1.85
CA GLN A 124 0.66 -5.87 -0.85
C GLN A 124 2.05 -5.41 -1.30
N VAL A 125 2.44 -4.17 -0.95
CA VAL A 125 3.75 -3.62 -1.39
C VAL A 125 4.89 -4.15 -0.53
N LEU A 126 4.77 -4.06 0.79
CA LEU A 126 5.81 -4.41 1.77
C LEU A 126 5.32 -5.50 2.72
N PRO A 127 6.22 -6.31 3.31
CA PRO A 127 5.87 -7.29 4.32
C PRO A 127 5.10 -6.68 5.50
N GLY A 128 4.09 -7.39 5.98
CA GLY A 128 3.31 -7.00 7.15
C GLY A 128 2.02 -7.80 7.31
N GLY A 129 1.62 -8.03 8.55
CA GLY A 129 0.44 -8.81 8.88
C GLY A 129 0.55 -10.26 8.38
N LEU A 130 -0.44 -10.70 7.60
CA LEU A 130 -0.49 -12.04 7.02
C LEU A 130 0.39 -12.20 5.76
N PHE A 131 0.87 -11.09 5.18
CA PHE A 131 1.66 -11.07 3.95
C PHE A 131 3.12 -10.77 4.29
N GLN A 132 3.98 -11.77 4.26
CA GLN A 132 5.42 -11.65 4.51
C GLN A 132 6.23 -11.88 3.24
N GLN A 133 5.88 -12.89 2.46
CA GLN A 133 6.49 -13.20 1.17
C GLN A 133 5.63 -12.82 -0.02
N ARG A 134 4.30 -12.94 0.06
CA ARG A 134 3.40 -12.56 -1.05
C ARG A 134 3.28 -11.03 -1.16
N THR A 135 4.42 -10.39 -1.45
CA THR A 135 4.54 -8.93 -1.57
C THR A 135 5.27 -8.52 -2.85
N LEU A 136 5.02 -7.29 -3.30
CA LEU A 136 5.70 -6.72 -4.46
C LEU A 136 7.22 -6.66 -4.23
N LEU A 137 7.65 -6.29 -3.02
CA LEU A 137 9.08 -6.25 -2.67
C LEU A 137 9.74 -7.62 -2.88
N GLN A 138 9.08 -8.72 -2.49
CA GLN A 138 9.60 -10.07 -2.66
C GLN A 138 9.73 -10.44 -4.13
N GLN A 139 8.76 -10.04 -4.99
CA GLN A 139 8.87 -10.24 -6.44
C GLN A 139 10.08 -9.52 -7.02
N LEU A 140 10.33 -8.27 -6.59
CA LEU A 140 11.52 -7.52 -7.00
C LEU A 140 12.82 -8.21 -6.55
N GLN A 141 12.88 -8.69 -5.31
CA GLN A 141 14.04 -9.41 -4.79
C GLN A 141 14.32 -10.68 -5.59
N TRP A 142 13.32 -11.48 -5.88
CA TRP A 142 13.49 -12.70 -6.68
C TRP A 142 13.88 -12.42 -8.12
N TRP A 143 13.22 -11.43 -8.76
CA TRP A 143 13.50 -11.11 -10.16
C TRP A 143 14.92 -10.57 -10.36
N PHE A 144 15.29 -9.54 -9.58
CA PHE A 144 16.62 -8.94 -9.71
C PHE A 144 17.72 -9.78 -9.10
N GLY A 145 17.47 -10.55 -8.04
CA GLY A 145 18.42 -11.49 -7.47
C GLY A 145 18.79 -12.64 -8.41
N LYS A 146 17.88 -13.08 -9.29
CA LYS A 146 18.19 -14.07 -10.36
C LYS A 146 18.97 -13.43 -11.52
N LYS A 147 18.74 -12.14 -11.80
CA LYS A 147 19.36 -11.43 -12.93
C LYS A 147 20.80 -11.01 -12.62
N ASP A 148 21.08 -10.67 -11.39
CA ASP A 148 22.42 -10.26 -10.92
C ASP A 148 22.70 -10.80 -9.52
N SER A 149 23.27 -12.01 -9.49
CA SER A 149 23.68 -12.67 -8.24
C SER A 149 24.95 -12.05 -7.62
N SER A 150 25.65 -11.14 -8.35
CA SER A 150 26.91 -10.55 -7.89
C SER A 150 26.74 -9.34 -6.99
N THR A 151 25.70 -8.53 -7.19
CA THR A 151 25.51 -7.27 -6.43
C THR A 151 24.47 -7.39 -5.31
N GLY A 152 23.59 -8.38 -5.34
CA GLY A 152 22.48 -8.52 -4.38
C GLY A 152 21.54 -7.29 -4.32
N SER A 153 21.70 -6.33 -5.25
CA SER A 153 20.94 -5.11 -5.30
C SER A 153 19.62 -5.31 -6.04
N HIS A 154 18.53 -4.82 -5.46
CA HIS A 154 17.22 -4.85 -6.09
C HIS A 154 16.53 -3.48 -5.92
N PRO A 155 15.61 -3.11 -6.83
CA PRO A 155 14.82 -1.91 -6.68
C PRO A 155 13.98 -1.93 -5.39
N VAL A 156 13.87 -0.78 -4.72
CA VAL A 156 13.08 -0.67 -3.49
C VAL A 156 11.92 0.31 -3.68
N PRO A 157 10.69 -0.03 -3.26
CA PRO A 157 9.57 0.90 -3.29
C PRO A 157 9.88 2.20 -2.52
N VAL A 158 9.60 3.35 -3.12
CA VAL A 158 9.80 4.67 -2.49
C VAL A 158 8.52 5.26 -1.90
N HIS A 159 7.40 4.69 -2.27
CA HIS A 159 6.08 4.94 -1.67
C HIS A 159 5.28 3.63 -1.64
N ARG A 160 4.08 3.70 -1.11
CA ARG A 160 3.20 2.54 -1.06
C ARG A 160 1.79 2.89 -1.54
N LEU A 161 1.15 1.92 -2.17
CA LEU A 161 -0.28 1.90 -2.44
C LEU A 161 -0.96 0.95 -1.46
N GLY A 162 -2.21 1.20 -1.14
CA GLY A 162 -3.04 0.25 -0.41
C GLY A 162 -3.12 -1.09 -1.16
N ARG A 163 -3.35 -2.20 -0.45
CA ARG A 163 -3.41 -3.54 -1.07
C ARG A 163 -4.46 -3.60 -2.20
N GLY A 164 -5.64 -3.03 -1.98
CA GLY A 164 -6.72 -2.96 -2.98
C GLY A 164 -6.52 -1.91 -4.07
N THR A 165 -5.61 -0.95 -3.90
CA THR A 165 -5.31 0.06 -4.94
C THR A 165 -4.39 -0.53 -6.00
N SER A 166 -4.73 -0.36 -7.26
CA SER A 166 -3.90 -0.74 -8.42
C SER A 166 -3.15 0.45 -9.02
N GLY A 167 -2.28 0.21 -10.00
CA GLY A 167 -1.61 1.24 -10.81
C GLY A 167 -0.17 1.52 -10.42
N ILE A 168 0.31 2.72 -10.74
CA ILE A 168 1.73 3.09 -10.73
C ILE A 168 2.34 3.01 -9.33
N LEU A 169 3.38 2.20 -9.20
CA LEU A 169 4.25 2.14 -8.04
C LEU A 169 5.70 2.40 -8.48
N LEU A 170 6.31 3.45 -7.91
CA LEU A 170 7.71 3.81 -8.19
C LEU A 170 8.65 3.07 -7.24
N CYS A 171 9.73 2.51 -7.81
CA CYS A 171 10.80 1.87 -7.05
C CYS A 171 12.15 2.45 -7.47
N ALA A 172 13.00 2.75 -6.51
CA ALA A 172 14.34 3.27 -6.75
C ALA A 172 15.34 2.12 -6.95
N LYS A 173 16.18 2.21 -7.99
CA LYS A 173 17.29 1.28 -8.26
C LYS A 173 18.58 1.74 -7.58
N THR A 174 18.71 3.05 -7.30
CA THR A 174 19.91 3.65 -6.70
C THR A 174 19.60 4.41 -5.41
N LYS A 175 20.60 4.59 -4.54
CA LYS A 175 20.48 5.40 -3.32
C LYS A 175 20.11 6.85 -3.63
N LEU A 176 20.68 7.42 -4.71
CA LEU A 176 20.38 8.78 -5.17
C LEU A 176 18.90 8.91 -5.56
N ALA A 177 18.39 7.97 -6.37
CA ALA A 177 16.98 7.96 -6.75
C ALA A 177 16.06 7.81 -5.54
N LYS A 178 16.40 6.92 -4.59
CA LYS A 178 15.63 6.77 -3.35
C LYS A 178 15.51 8.07 -2.57
N SER A 179 16.63 8.80 -2.40
CA SER A 179 16.65 10.07 -1.69
C SER A 179 15.84 11.16 -2.42
N LYS A 180 16.06 11.34 -3.74
CA LYS A 180 15.35 12.34 -4.53
C LYS A 180 13.84 12.08 -4.59
N LEU A 181 13.42 10.85 -4.88
CA LEU A 181 12.00 10.49 -4.92
C LEU A 181 11.34 10.67 -3.54
N ALA A 182 12.02 10.28 -2.45
CA ALA A 182 11.51 10.51 -1.11
C ALA A 182 11.31 12.00 -0.81
N SER A 183 12.22 12.88 -1.24
CA SER A 183 12.07 14.34 -1.07
C SER A 183 10.88 14.88 -1.87
N TYR A 184 10.68 14.43 -3.11
CA TYR A 184 9.53 14.85 -3.94
C TYR A 184 8.18 14.49 -3.32
N PHE A 185 8.08 13.28 -2.73
CA PHE A 185 6.87 12.89 -1.99
C PHE A 185 6.67 13.68 -0.69
N ALA A 186 7.76 14.02 0.02
CA ALA A 186 7.70 14.79 1.26
C ALA A 186 7.31 16.26 1.01
N GLU A 187 7.88 16.91 0.02
CA GLU A 187 7.60 18.31 -0.35
C GLU A 187 6.11 18.50 -0.69
N GLY A 188 5.51 17.64 -1.52
CA GLY A 188 4.09 17.71 -1.84
C GLY A 188 3.19 17.62 -0.60
N THR A 189 3.63 16.93 0.45
CA THR A 189 2.88 16.81 1.70
C THR A 189 3.05 18.02 2.61
N SER A 190 4.22 18.67 2.60
CA SER A 190 4.53 19.84 3.44
C SER A 190 3.80 21.09 2.97
N LEU A 191 3.65 21.28 1.67
CA LEU A 191 2.95 22.44 1.09
C LEU A 191 1.49 22.54 1.51
N VAL A 192 0.81 21.42 1.73
CA VAL A 192 -0.60 21.40 2.19
C VAL A 192 -0.76 21.88 3.62
N GLY A 193 0.29 21.78 4.45
CA GLY A 193 0.27 22.21 5.86
C GLY A 193 0.60 23.70 6.08
N SER A 194 1.10 24.41 5.08
CA SER A 194 1.57 25.81 5.23
C SER A 194 0.49 26.89 5.01
N GLY A 195 -0.77 26.50 4.71
CA GLY A 195 -1.89 27.43 4.58
C GLY A 195 -1.88 28.33 3.34
N ASN A 196 -0.87 28.26 2.49
CA ASN A 196 -0.80 29.01 1.23
C ASN A 196 -1.59 28.29 0.12
N LEU A 197 -2.91 28.24 0.26
CA LEU A 197 -3.83 27.67 -0.74
C LEU A 197 -3.99 28.54 -1.99
N ASP A 198 -3.58 29.84 -1.93
CA ASP A 198 -3.79 30.83 -2.98
C ASP A 198 -2.63 30.90 -4.01
N GLN A 199 -1.56 30.13 -3.85
CA GLN A 199 -0.59 30.00 -4.93
C GLN A 199 -1.13 29.02 -5.95
N GLU A 200 -1.70 29.58 -7.02
CA GLU A 200 -2.03 28.87 -8.25
C GLU A 200 -0.91 27.88 -8.60
N CYS A 201 -1.37 26.66 -8.77
CA CYS A 201 -0.62 25.50 -9.22
C CYS A 201 0.42 25.86 -10.30
N GLY A 202 1.70 25.91 -9.98
CA GLY A 202 2.70 26.08 -11.04
C GLY A 202 4.17 25.96 -10.65
N THR A 203 4.62 26.46 -9.52
CA THR A 203 6.06 26.71 -9.37
C THR A 203 6.78 25.99 -8.24
N GLY A 204 6.12 25.16 -7.43
CA GLY A 204 6.76 24.52 -6.27
C GLY A 204 6.67 23.00 -6.19
N ARG A 205 5.75 22.37 -6.93
CA ARG A 205 5.47 20.95 -6.76
C ARG A 205 6.24 20.09 -7.76
N LYS A 206 7.07 19.18 -7.25
CA LYS A 206 7.92 18.31 -8.07
C LYS A 206 7.25 17.03 -8.55
N ILE A 207 6.13 16.60 -7.95
CA ILE A 207 5.44 15.37 -8.35
C ILE A 207 3.94 15.58 -8.42
N SER A 208 3.31 15.24 -9.54
CA SER A 208 1.86 15.18 -9.70
C SER A 208 1.40 13.72 -9.69
N LYS A 209 0.28 13.45 -9.01
CA LYS A 209 -0.31 12.11 -8.89
C LYS A 209 -1.79 12.17 -9.18
N ILE A 210 -2.20 11.50 -10.25
CA ILE A 210 -3.58 11.43 -10.69
C ILE A 210 -4.09 10.00 -10.56
N TYR A 211 -5.26 9.86 -9.95
CA TYR A 211 -5.95 8.59 -9.76
C TYR A 211 -7.26 8.57 -10.53
N ARG A 212 -7.73 7.38 -10.84
CA ARG A 212 -9.11 7.09 -11.24
C ARG A 212 -9.79 6.34 -10.10
N ALA A 213 -11.04 6.70 -9.84
CA ALA A 213 -11.83 6.10 -8.78
C ALA A 213 -13.29 6.01 -9.18
N LEU A 214 -13.98 4.98 -8.72
CA LEU A 214 -15.42 4.84 -8.86
C LEU A 214 -16.07 5.13 -7.49
N ALA A 215 -16.78 6.23 -7.41
CA ALA A 215 -17.49 6.69 -6.22
C ALA A 215 -18.95 6.19 -6.22
N ASP A 216 -19.46 5.83 -5.08
CA ASP A 216 -20.86 5.43 -4.87
C ASP A 216 -21.76 6.68 -4.84
N GLY A 217 -22.91 6.60 -5.49
CA GLY A 217 -23.81 7.72 -5.68
C GLY A 217 -23.40 8.67 -6.80
N ILE A 218 -24.28 9.66 -7.05
CA ILE A 218 -24.08 10.69 -8.08
C ILE A 218 -23.48 11.92 -7.43
N VAL A 219 -22.25 12.25 -7.79
CA VAL A 219 -21.60 13.51 -7.40
C VAL A 219 -22.19 14.63 -8.24
N GLU A 220 -22.85 15.60 -7.64
CA GLU A 220 -23.57 16.64 -8.36
C GLU A 220 -22.63 17.68 -8.96
N GLU A 221 -21.61 18.12 -8.22
CA GLU A 221 -20.62 19.09 -8.66
C GLU A 221 -19.61 18.46 -9.60
N ASP A 222 -19.24 19.18 -10.67
CA ASP A 222 -18.24 18.70 -11.63
C ASP A 222 -16.81 18.69 -11.07
N GLU A 223 -16.53 19.61 -10.14
CA GLU A 223 -15.25 19.71 -9.45
C GLU A 223 -15.44 19.94 -7.95
N VAL A 224 -14.70 19.19 -7.12
CA VAL A 224 -14.72 19.31 -5.66
C VAL A 224 -13.31 19.35 -5.11
N VAL A 225 -13.03 20.28 -4.21
CA VAL A 225 -11.77 20.34 -3.46
C VAL A 225 -12.03 19.92 -2.01
N ILE A 226 -11.38 18.84 -1.57
CA ILE A 226 -11.56 18.27 -0.24
C ILE A 226 -10.27 18.50 0.56
N THR A 227 -10.39 19.29 1.64
CA THR A 227 -9.29 19.69 2.53
C THR A 227 -9.37 19.04 3.92
N GLN A 228 -10.28 18.09 4.11
CA GLN A 228 -10.52 17.44 5.40
C GLN A 228 -9.22 16.80 5.94
N PRO A 229 -8.75 17.17 7.15
CA PRO A 229 -7.61 16.53 7.78
C PRO A 229 -7.88 15.08 8.12
N ILE A 230 -6.80 14.27 8.16
CA ILE A 230 -6.85 12.84 8.41
C ILE A 230 -6.12 12.51 9.71
N GLY A 231 -6.86 11.98 10.67
CA GLY A 231 -6.38 11.53 11.98
C GLY A 231 -6.37 10.02 12.13
N VAL A 232 -6.11 9.56 13.35
CA VAL A 232 -6.09 8.14 13.72
C VAL A 232 -6.98 7.90 14.92
N VAL A 233 -7.84 6.89 14.84
CA VAL A 233 -8.68 6.44 15.97
C VAL A 233 -8.34 5.00 16.34
N ARG A 234 -8.66 4.59 17.57
CA ARG A 234 -8.58 3.18 17.95
C ARG A 234 -9.57 2.37 17.12
N TYR A 235 -9.14 1.19 16.68
CA TYR A 235 -9.98 0.30 15.91
C TYR A 235 -9.62 -1.15 16.24
N PRO A 236 -10.59 -2.04 16.52
CA PRO A 236 -10.33 -3.42 16.89
C PRO A 236 -9.54 -4.18 15.85
N GLY A 237 -8.64 -5.02 16.32
CA GLY A 237 -7.77 -5.81 15.44
C GLY A 237 -6.73 -5.01 14.67
N VAL A 238 -6.61 -3.68 14.90
CA VAL A 238 -5.63 -2.81 14.22
C VAL A 238 -4.77 -2.10 15.26
N ALA A 239 -3.61 -2.68 15.58
CA ALA A 239 -2.72 -2.20 16.65
C ALA A 239 -2.30 -0.73 16.52
N LYS A 240 -2.15 -0.21 15.29
CA LYS A 240 -1.78 1.19 15.00
C LYS A 240 -2.99 2.12 14.86
N GLY A 241 -4.20 1.63 15.10
CA GLY A 241 -5.43 2.35 14.85
C GLY A 241 -5.77 2.50 13.36
N LEU A 242 -6.90 3.10 13.08
CA LEU A 242 -7.44 3.34 11.75
C LEU A 242 -7.39 4.82 11.41
N TYR A 243 -6.99 5.15 10.19
CA TYR A 243 -7.07 6.51 9.65
C TYR A 243 -8.52 6.86 9.31
N VAL A 244 -8.94 8.07 9.70
CA VAL A 244 -10.31 8.59 9.51
C VAL A 244 -10.30 10.08 9.24
N ALA A 245 -11.40 10.62 8.73
CA ALA A 245 -11.65 12.05 8.71
C ALA A 245 -11.71 12.59 10.15
N SER A 246 -10.82 13.54 10.48
CA SER A 246 -10.73 14.12 11.82
C SER A 246 -10.17 15.54 11.74
N PRO A 247 -10.85 16.55 12.35
CA PRO A 247 -10.37 17.92 12.34
C PRO A 247 -9.01 18.10 13.03
N GLU A 248 -8.67 17.22 13.99
CA GLU A 248 -7.38 17.22 14.70
C GLU A 248 -6.29 16.45 13.95
N GLY A 249 -6.63 15.94 12.77
CA GLY A 249 -5.72 15.16 11.93
C GLY A 249 -4.66 16.00 11.24
N LYS A 250 -3.82 15.32 10.47
CA LYS A 250 -2.82 15.99 9.63
C LYS A 250 -3.47 16.54 8.36
N PRO A 251 -3.11 17.76 7.91
CA PRO A 251 -3.64 18.36 6.70
C PRO A 251 -3.55 17.41 5.49
N ALA A 252 -4.60 17.39 4.70
CA ALA A 252 -4.70 16.60 3.47
C ALA A 252 -5.49 17.39 2.42
N LEU A 253 -5.17 17.24 1.14
CA LEU A 253 -5.86 17.91 0.05
C LEU A 253 -6.00 16.97 -1.15
N SER A 254 -7.24 16.86 -1.63
CA SER A 254 -7.60 16.15 -2.87
C SER A 254 -8.45 17.05 -3.75
N LYS A 255 -8.13 17.12 -5.05
CA LYS A 255 -8.99 17.73 -6.08
C LYS A 255 -9.67 16.62 -6.84
N VAL A 256 -10.97 16.64 -6.88
CA VAL A 256 -11.83 15.64 -7.54
C VAL A 256 -12.50 16.31 -8.74
N ALA A 257 -12.41 15.69 -9.90
CA ALA A 257 -13.14 16.10 -11.09
C ALA A 257 -13.98 14.93 -11.59
N VAL A 258 -15.26 15.18 -11.85
CA VAL A 258 -16.19 14.20 -12.40
C VAL A 258 -15.84 13.95 -13.86
N LEU A 259 -15.80 12.69 -14.25
CA LEU A 259 -15.57 12.28 -15.64
C LEU A 259 -16.83 11.75 -16.28
N GLU A 260 -17.58 10.94 -15.56
CA GLU A 260 -18.82 10.35 -16.04
C GLU A 260 -19.74 9.99 -14.86
N ARG A 261 -21.04 10.18 -15.01
CA ARG A 261 -22.08 9.80 -14.06
C ARG A 261 -22.90 8.66 -14.64
N ASP A 262 -22.89 7.52 -13.97
CA ASP A 262 -23.73 6.37 -14.34
C ASP A 262 -24.99 6.37 -13.47
N MET A 263 -26.06 6.93 -14.03
CA MET A 263 -27.37 7.02 -13.34
C MET A 263 -28.01 5.64 -13.10
N GLN A 264 -27.70 4.64 -13.95
CA GLN A 264 -28.27 3.29 -13.83
C GLN A 264 -27.65 2.51 -12.68
N ARG A 265 -26.32 2.64 -12.53
CA ARG A 265 -25.56 1.98 -11.46
C ARG A 265 -25.45 2.83 -10.21
N ASN A 266 -25.98 4.06 -10.23
CA ASN A 266 -25.87 5.04 -9.16
C ASN A 266 -24.42 5.21 -8.70
N CYS A 267 -23.50 5.48 -9.62
CA CYS A 267 -22.10 5.71 -9.32
C CYS A 267 -21.50 6.79 -10.23
N THR A 268 -20.38 7.35 -9.78
CA THR A 268 -19.65 8.41 -10.50
C THR A 268 -18.20 8.04 -10.69
N LEU A 269 -17.73 8.05 -11.94
CA LEU A 269 -16.32 7.92 -12.27
C LEU A 269 -15.63 9.27 -12.10
N VAL A 270 -14.59 9.30 -11.30
CA VAL A 270 -13.87 10.53 -10.95
C VAL A 270 -12.37 10.43 -11.21
N LYS A 271 -11.77 11.55 -11.62
CA LYS A 271 -10.35 11.81 -11.59
C LYS A 271 -10.02 12.48 -10.25
N VAL A 272 -9.02 11.97 -9.54
CA VAL A 272 -8.60 12.53 -8.27
C VAL A 272 -7.11 12.89 -8.32
N GLU A 273 -6.80 14.16 -8.14
CA GLU A 273 -5.44 14.63 -7.93
C GLU A 273 -5.20 14.82 -6.43
N ILE A 274 -4.13 14.18 -5.89
CA ILE A 274 -3.76 14.34 -4.49
C ILE A 274 -2.53 15.21 -4.34
N GLN A 275 -2.61 16.17 -3.42
CA GLN A 275 -1.47 17.03 -3.10
C GLN A 275 -0.70 16.55 -1.86
N SER A 276 -1.30 15.76 -1.01
CA SER A 276 -0.65 15.05 0.09
C SER A 276 -0.70 13.55 -0.16
N GLY A 277 0.03 12.78 0.65
CA GLY A 277 0.06 11.30 0.54
C GLY A 277 -0.33 10.64 1.86
N ARG A 278 -1.44 11.07 2.49
CA ARG A 278 -1.91 10.47 3.75
C ARG A 278 -2.44 9.06 3.49
N PRO A 279 -2.28 8.14 4.45
CA PRO A 279 -2.87 6.81 4.31
C PRO A 279 -4.38 6.87 4.09
N HIS A 280 -4.88 6.09 3.15
CA HIS A 280 -6.29 6.00 2.75
C HIS A 280 -6.95 7.32 2.32
N GLN A 281 -6.16 8.35 1.98
CA GLN A 281 -6.65 9.71 1.75
C GLN A 281 -7.84 9.77 0.79
N ILE A 282 -7.75 9.20 -0.41
CA ILE A 282 -8.83 9.25 -1.42
C ILE A 282 -10.08 8.54 -0.90
N ARG A 283 -9.94 7.38 -0.27
CA ARG A 283 -11.04 6.61 0.31
C ARG A 283 -11.78 7.43 1.37
N ILE A 284 -11.02 8.07 2.28
CA ILE A 284 -11.55 8.91 3.37
C ILE A 284 -12.18 10.18 2.81
N HIS A 285 -11.52 10.87 1.88
CA HIS A 285 -12.01 12.13 1.33
C HIS A 285 -13.30 11.94 0.53
N LEU A 286 -13.39 10.95 -0.34
CA LEU A 286 -14.61 10.67 -1.08
C LEU A 286 -15.74 10.24 -0.14
N ALA A 287 -15.45 9.38 0.84
CA ALA A 287 -16.43 9.00 1.86
C ALA A 287 -16.85 10.19 2.73
N TYR A 288 -15.94 11.11 3.08
CA TYR A 288 -16.27 12.34 3.81
C TYR A 288 -17.22 13.24 3.02
N ASN A 289 -17.02 13.31 1.71
CA ASN A 289 -17.89 14.08 0.80
C ASN A 289 -19.22 13.36 0.48
N GLY A 290 -19.55 12.27 1.17
CA GLY A 290 -20.80 11.53 0.98
C GLY A 290 -20.75 10.40 -0.06
N HIS A 291 -19.65 10.27 -0.81
CA HIS A 291 -19.49 9.35 -1.92
C HIS A 291 -18.32 8.36 -1.69
N PRO A 292 -18.46 7.37 -0.78
CA PRO A 292 -17.41 6.38 -0.58
C PRO A 292 -17.10 5.63 -1.88
N LEU A 293 -15.94 5.01 -1.97
CA LEU A 293 -15.62 4.20 -3.15
C LEU A 293 -16.58 3.01 -3.26
N VAL A 294 -17.02 2.73 -4.47
CA VAL A 294 -17.81 1.52 -4.76
C VAL A 294 -17.03 0.29 -4.30
N GLY A 295 -17.67 -0.54 -3.49
CA GLY A 295 -17.09 -1.76 -2.93
C GLY A 295 -16.09 -1.53 -1.79
N ASP A 296 -15.96 -0.32 -1.24
CA ASP A 296 -15.12 -0.09 -0.08
C ASP A 296 -15.68 -0.82 1.16
N PRO A 297 -14.97 -1.81 1.72
CA PRO A 297 -15.48 -2.55 2.86
C PRO A 297 -15.36 -1.78 4.18
N LEU A 298 -14.52 -0.73 4.22
CA LEU A 298 -14.08 -0.11 5.47
C LEU A 298 -14.74 1.26 5.72
N TYR A 299 -14.83 2.14 4.71
CA TYR A 299 -15.32 3.50 4.90
C TYR A 299 -16.78 3.67 4.49
N ALA A 300 -17.53 4.41 5.32
CA ALA A 300 -18.88 4.87 5.05
C ALA A 300 -18.90 6.38 4.81
N ALA A 301 -20.06 6.92 4.45
CA ALA A 301 -20.28 8.36 4.37
C ALA A 301 -19.81 9.06 5.66
N GLY A 302 -19.22 10.26 5.52
CA GLY A 302 -18.59 10.99 6.62
C GLY A 302 -17.11 10.63 6.85
N GLY A 303 -16.52 9.71 6.06
CA GLY A 303 -15.11 9.33 6.16
C GLY A 303 -14.75 8.53 7.43
N GLN A 304 -15.77 7.91 8.03
CA GLN A 304 -15.66 7.09 9.24
C GLN A 304 -15.76 5.59 8.88
N PRO A 305 -15.29 4.67 9.75
CA PRO A 305 -15.46 3.25 9.50
C PRO A 305 -16.94 2.86 9.51
N LYS A 306 -17.28 1.90 8.65
CA LYS A 306 -18.60 1.25 8.66
C LYS A 306 -18.80 0.55 9.99
N CYS A 307 -19.96 0.75 10.61
CA CYS A 307 -20.41 0.26 11.92
C CYS A 307 -19.39 -0.54 12.73
N PHE A 308 -19.07 -0.03 13.85
CA PHE A 308 -18.18 -0.59 14.84
C PHE A 308 -19.01 -1.05 16.04
N ASP A 309 -19.04 -2.35 16.31
CA ASP A 309 -19.51 -2.88 17.58
C ASP A 309 -18.32 -3.02 18.52
N PRO A 310 -18.19 -2.14 19.54
CA PRO A 310 -17.06 -2.16 20.46
C PRO A 310 -17.04 -3.42 21.34
N ASP A 311 -18.15 -4.13 21.47
CA ASP A 311 -18.32 -5.22 22.42
C ASP A 311 -17.97 -6.62 21.85
N VAL A 312 -17.62 -6.73 20.57
CA VAL A 312 -17.24 -8.00 19.93
C VAL A 312 -15.72 -8.20 19.90
N VAL A 313 -15.02 -7.91 20.97
CA VAL A 313 -13.65 -8.40 21.15
C VAL A 313 -13.69 -9.61 22.06
N GLU A 314 -13.99 -10.78 21.54
CA GLU A 314 -13.68 -12.03 22.22
C GLU A 314 -12.15 -12.20 22.31
N ALA A 315 -11.57 -11.58 23.34
CA ALA A 315 -10.14 -11.66 23.65
C ALA A 315 -9.64 -13.10 23.97
N THR A 316 -10.53 -14.08 23.93
CA THR A 316 -10.27 -15.46 24.37
C THR A 316 -10.03 -16.44 23.23
N THR A 317 -10.35 -16.08 21.96
CA THR A 317 -10.17 -17.00 20.84
C THR A 317 -8.92 -16.65 20.03
N PHE A 318 -8.13 -17.66 19.69
CA PHE A 318 -6.92 -17.52 18.87
C PHE A 318 -7.01 -18.40 17.60
N ALA A 319 -6.20 -18.07 16.61
CA ALA A 319 -6.08 -18.82 15.37
C ALA A 319 -5.18 -20.05 15.56
N GLU A 320 -5.17 -20.96 14.59
CA GLU A 320 -4.36 -22.20 14.64
C GLU A 320 -2.86 -21.93 14.87
N ASP A 321 -2.35 -20.78 14.40
CA ASP A 321 -0.96 -20.33 14.61
C ASP A 321 -0.73 -19.67 15.97
N GLY A 322 -1.71 -19.69 16.87
CA GLY A 322 -1.68 -19.03 18.18
C GLY A 322 -1.90 -17.51 18.13
N GLY A 323 -1.98 -16.89 16.94
CA GLY A 323 -2.26 -15.45 16.80
C GLY A 323 -3.72 -15.10 17.06
N TYR A 324 -4.03 -13.79 17.11
CA TYR A 324 -5.42 -13.37 17.17
C TYR A 324 -6.18 -13.84 15.91
N ARG A 325 -7.41 -14.26 16.11
CA ARG A 325 -8.31 -14.46 14.97
C ARG A 325 -8.52 -13.13 14.25
N ARG A 326 -8.63 -13.19 12.94
CA ARG A 326 -8.99 -12.01 12.15
C ARG A 326 -10.39 -11.54 12.59
N PRO A 327 -10.59 -10.25 12.85
CA PRO A 327 -11.92 -9.70 13.14
C PRO A 327 -12.91 -10.01 11.98
N ASN A 328 -14.16 -10.25 12.31
CA ASN A 328 -15.23 -10.37 11.31
C ASN A 328 -15.48 -9.06 10.55
N GLN A 329 -15.08 -7.94 11.15
CA GLN A 329 -15.18 -6.60 10.58
C GLN A 329 -14.05 -6.33 9.57
N ALA A 330 -14.31 -5.38 8.67
CA ALA A 330 -13.33 -4.95 7.69
C ALA A 330 -12.08 -4.33 8.36
N VAL A 331 -10.90 -4.63 7.83
CA VAL A 331 -9.63 -4.08 8.28
C VAL A 331 -8.92 -3.32 7.16
N PRO A 332 -7.95 -2.43 7.48
CA PRO A 332 -7.27 -1.56 6.50
C PRO A 332 -6.69 -2.26 5.27
N GLY A 333 -6.38 -3.53 5.36
CA GLY A 333 -5.84 -4.32 4.24
C GLY A 333 -6.90 -4.90 3.31
N ASP A 334 -8.19 -4.76 3.60
CA ASP A 334 -9.24 -5.36 2.78
C ASP A 334 -9.38 -4.66 1.43
N CYS A 335 -9.67 -5.47 0.42
CA CYS A 335 -9.84 -5.05 -0.97
C CYS A 335 -11.33 -5.03 -1.34
N GLY A 336 -11.64 -4.69 -2.58
CA GLY A 336 -13.00 -4.63 -3.12
C GLY A 336 -13.33 -3.29 -3.74
N TYR A 337 -12.65 -2.21 -3.33
CA TYR A 337 -12.86 -0.87 -3.86
C TYR A 337 -12.12 -0.63 -5.18
N HIS A 338 -12.68 0.25 -6.00
CA HIS A 338 -12.14 0.61 -7.30
C HIS A 338 -11.35 1.92 -7.24
N LEU A 339 -10.01 1.81 -7.13
CA LEU A 339 -9.06 2.92 -7.08
C LEU A 339 -7.77 2.55 -7.81
N HIS A 340 -7.34 3.41 -8.73
CA HIS A 340 -6.19 3.17 -9.58
C HIS A 340 -5.27 4.40 -9.66
N ALA A 341 -3.99 4.23 -9.36
CA ALA A 341 -2.95 5.23 -9.55
C ALA A 341 -2.61 5.31 -11.05
N HIS A 342 -3.30 6.20 -11.78
CA HIS A 342 -3.32 6.22 -13.23
C HIS A 342 -2.14 6.95 -13.85
N GLN A 343 -1.78 8.13 -13.31
CA GLN A 343 -0.73 8.96 -13.89
C GLN A 343 0.17 9.55 -12.82
N VAL A 344 1.46 9.57 -13.09
CA VAL A 344 2.47 10.25 -12.29
C VAL A 344 3.35 11.10 -13.21
N GLU A 345 3.57 12.35 -12.83
CA GLU A 345 4.53 13.25 -13.48
C GLU A 345 5.57 13.72 -12.46
N LEU A 346 6.84 13.66 -12.83
CA LEU A 346 7.95 14.04 -11.97
C LEU A 346 9.15 14.51 -12.82
N PRO A 347 10.04 15.37 -12.27
CA PRO A 347 11.29 15.70 -12.95
C PRO A 347 12.14 14.45 -13.15
N ASN A 348 12.81 14.37 -14.31
CA ASN A 348 13.81 13.33 -14.52
C ASN A 348 14.89 13.40 -13.44
N LEU A 349 15.31 12.26 -12.92
CA LEU A 349 16.23 12.20 -11.76
C LEU A 349 17.65 12.67 -12.07
N VAL A 350 18.05 12.71 -13.35
CA VAL A 350 19.37 13.19 -13.81
C VAL A 350 19.24 14.59 -14.37
N ASN A 351 18.35 14.79 -15.33
CA ASN A 351 18.10 16.07 -15.97
C ASN A 351 16.76 16.65 -15.50
N THR A 352 16.80 17.48 -14.46
CA THR A 352 15.59 18.06 -13.84
C THR A 352 14.81 19.03 -14.72
N LEU A 353 15.37 19.45 -15.89
CA LEU A 353 14.66 20.23 -16.90
C LEU A 353 13.70 19.37 -17.74
N LYS A 354 13.83 18.05 -17.69
CA LYS A 354 12.92 17.13 -18.36
C LYS A 354 11.90 16.58 -17.35
N VAL A 355 10.66 16.47 -17.81
CA VAL A 355 9.58 15.81 -17.05
C VAL A 355 9.38 14.40 -17.57
N VAL A 356 9.27 13.45 -16.67
CA VAL A 356 8.85 12.07 -16.97
C VAL A 356 7.39 11.94 -16.60
N LYS A 357 6.55 11.61 -17.58
CA LYS A 357 5.13 11.30 -17.41
C LYS A 357 4.96 9.80 -17.60
N ILE A 358 4.39 9.14 -16.62
CA ILE A 358 4.12 7.70 -16.62
C ILE A 358 2.62 7.51 -16.48
N VAL A 359 2.04 6.70 -17.38
CA VAL A 359 0.60 6.40 -17.40
C VAL A 359 0.41 4.89 -17.29
N ALA A 360 -0.41 4.44 -16.35
CA ALA A 360 -0.82 3.04 -16.22
C ALA A 360 -2.11 2.79 -17.02
N PRO A 361 -2.23 1.64 -17.72
CA PRO A 361 -3.46 1.26 -18.38
C PRO A 361 -4.62 1.20 -17.39
N LEU A 362 -5.76 1.80 -17.76
CA LEU A 362 -6.95 1.80 -16.92
C LEU A 362 -7.61 0.42 -16.88
N PRO A 363 -8.00 -0.08 -15.69
CA PRO A 363 -8.94 -1.18 -15.60
C PRO A 363 -10.26 -0.86 -16.31
N PRO A 364 -10.92 -1.81 -16.97
CA PRO A 364 -12.16 -1.55 -17.74
C PRO A 364 -13.23 -0.79 -16.94
N ILE A 365 -13.40 -1.11 -15.67
CA ILE A 365 -14.40 -0.48 -14.79
C ILE A 365 -14.08 1.00 -14.46
N LEU A 366 -12.87 1.47 -14.74
CA LEU A 366 -12.41 2.84 -14.47
C LEU A 366 -12.18 3.64 -15.77
N GLN A 367 -12.69 3.15 -16.91
CA GLN A 367 -12.72 3.84 -18.18
C GLN A 367 -14.05 4.57 -18.35
N THR A 368 -14.00 5.73 -19.00
CA THR A 368 -15.22 6.39 -19.50
C THR A 368 -15.79 5.59 -20.66
N SER A 369 -17.05 5.82 -20.99
CA SER A 369 -17.69 5.19 -22.14
C SER A 369 -16.92 5.45 -23.44
N SER A 370 -16.43 6.69 -23.66
CA SER A 370 -15.60 7.05 -24.80
C SER A 370 -14.25 6.33 -24.83
N GLU A 371 -13.55 6.23 -23.67
CA GLU A 371 -12.27 5.51 -23.57
C GLU A 371 -12.42 3.99 -23.80
N ALA A 372 -13.60 3.44 -23.51
CA ALA A 372 -13.88 2.03 -23.76
C ALA A 372 -14.14 1.75 -25.24
N GLU A 373 -14.80 2.68 -25.96
CA GLU A 373 -15.09 2.58 -27.39
C GLU A 373 -13.84 2.76 -28.28
N GLU A 374 -12.91 3.66 -27.89
CA GLU A 374 -11.66 3.88 -28.62
C GLU A 374 -10.72 2.66 -28.61
N LYS A 375 -10.92 1.71 -27.71
CA LYS A 375 -10.08 0.51 -27.55
C LYS A 375 -10.42 -0.67 -28.45
N VAL A 376 -10.77 -0.43 -29.69
CA VAL A 376 -10.64 -1.47 -30.76
C VAL A 376 -9.13 -1.77 -31.01
N PHE A 377 -8.22 -0.87 -30.61
CA PHE A 377 -6.75 -1.06 -30.61
C PHE A 377 -6.17 -0.61 -29.27
N PRO A 378 -5.47 -1.50 -28.49
CA PRO A 378 -4.88 -1.08 -27.22
C PRO A 378 -3.72 -0.11 -27.47
N PRO A 379 -3.72 1.12 -26.91
CA PRO A 379 -2.53 1.95 -26.91
C PRO A 379 -1.45 1.31 -26.05
N ALA A 380 -0.22 1.27 -26.56
CA ALA A 380 0.96 1.01 -25.78
C ALA A 380 1.04 2.03 -24.63
N SER A 381 1.66 1.65 -23.49
CA SER A 381 1.95 2.59 -22.41
C SER A 381 2.69 3.80 -22.98
N GLU A 382 2.06 4.97 -22.99
CA GLU A 382 2.69 6.20 -23.45
C GLU A 382 3.66 6.69 -22.37
N VAL A 383 4.96 6.66 -22.69
CA VAL A 383 5.98 7.41 -21.98
C VAL A 383 6.26 8.65 -22.83
N GLU A 384 5.71 9.78 -22.40
CA GLU A 384 5.93 11.05 -23.08
C GLU A 384 7.06 11.80 -22.37
N LEU A 385 8.16 12.05 -23.10
CA LEU A 385 9.22 12.97 -22.66
C LEU A 385 8.84 14.38 -23.13
N VAL A 386 8.19 15.13 -22.25
CA VAL A 386 7.81 16.52 -22.54
C VAL A 386 8.98 17.45 -22.22
N PHE A 387 9.40 18.25 -23.19
CA PHE A 387 10.36 19.32 -22.99
C PHE A 387 9.61 20.57 -22.53
N SER A 388 9.86 21.03 -21.30
CA SER A 388 9.39 22.35 -20.86
C SER A 388 10.24 23.42 -21.58
N LEU A 389 9.67 24.06 -22.58
CA LEU A 389 10.16 25.30 -23.14
C LEU A 389 9.53 26.44 -22.34
N ASP A 390 10.09 26.77 -21.20
CA ASP A 390 9.78 28.04 -20.53
C ASP A 390 10.90 29.03 -20.73
N LYS A 391 10.50 30.02 -21.51
CA LYS A 391 10.89 31.41 -21.69
C LYS A 391 12.17 31.88 -20.95
N MET A 392 13.07 32.28 -21.81
CA MET A 392 14.08 33.34 -21.49
C MET A 392 13.38 34.63 -21.06
#